data_69699f6f764e23af004ba429e834e78e
#
_entry.id   69699f6f764e23af004ba429e834e78e
#
_cell.length_a   1.000
_cell.length_b   1.000
_cell.length_c   1.000
_cell.angle_alpha   90.00
_cell.angle_beta   90.00
_cell.angle_gamma   90.00
#
_symmetry.space_group_name_H-M   'P 1'
#
loop_
_entity.id
_entity.type
_entity.pdbx_description
1 polymer ?
#
loop_
_entity_poly.entity_id
_entity_poly.type
_entity_poly.pdbx_seq_one_letter_code
_entity_poly.pdbx_strand_id
1 'polypeptide(L)'
;MKKLYVFADFDWLKEPRLIGELSYESLRGSDSYGFCYSNEWLKDYGSLFFSDDLNNYPGQQYTTPDKDIFGCFSDALPDRWGRTLINRREQILAKEEKRPVRRLSSFDYLIGIEDFSRMRGFRFKESMDGEYINASETLRIPPLTDIRELIAASSEIEKSEEENQLPEMRWIAQLVQPGSSLGGARPKASVMDENKNLCIAKFPSRKDDYDAGLWEHFSHLLAKNAGINAAKTRVISTNDKYHTLLSQRFDRRADGKRIHFASAMTLLGLTDGDNANTGHGYLDMVDFILQNCTNVEDNLKELYRRVAFNICISNTDDHFRNHGFLLTAKGWTLSPAYDMNPTLNEYQSLLINSHTNKSDLNELLDSCEEYMLPKETAWQIIAEVLDAVKEWRALATRLVLAKSEQDRFAAVFERQNWFIRSSVG
;
A
#
# COMPACT_ATOMS: atom_id res chain seq x y z
N MET A 1 -21.62 10.98 -20.64
CA MET A 1 -21.59 10.26 -19.36
C MET A 1 -21.16 8.82 -19.61
N LYS A 2 -20.07 8.34 -18.98
CA LYS A 2 -19.63 6.93 -18.98
C LYS A 2 -20.12 6.28 -17.70
N LYS A 3 -20.35 4.96 -17.68
CA LYS A 3 -20.87 4.23 -16.52
C LYS A 3 -20.12 2.91 -16.33
N LEU A 4 -19.94 2.52 -15.08
CA LEU A 4 -19.42 1.23 -14.68
C LEU A 4 -20.31 0.60 -13.61
N TYR A 5 -20.62 -0.67 -13.75
CA TYR A 5 -21.21 -1.48 -12.69
C TYR A 5 -20.11 -2.00 -11.78
N VAL A 6 -20.21 -1.72 -10.48
CA VAL A 6 -19.22 -2.06 -9.46
C VAL A 6 -19.69 -3.28 -8.71
N PHE A 7 -18.87 -4.32 -8.72
CA PHE A 7 -19.15 -5.58 -8.02
C PHE A 7 -18.18 -5.78 -6.86
N ALA A 8 -18.70 -6.24 -5.71
CA ALA A 8 -17.93 -6.81 -4.63
C ALA A 8 -17.61 -8.27 -4.96
N ASP A 9 -16.31 -8.59 -5.05
CA ASP A 9 -15.80 -9.95 -5.17
C ASP A 9 -14.97 -10.27 -3.92
N PHE A 10 -15.65 -10.32 -2.75
CA PHE A 10 -14.99 -10.51 -1.45
C PHE A 10 -14.96 -12.00 -1.09
N ASP A 11 -13.88 -12.43 -0.46
CA ASP A 11 -13.61 -13.84 -0.14
C ASP A 11 -14.70 -14.52 0.72
N TRP A 12 -15.45 -13.74 1.49
CA TRP A 12 -16.55 -14.20 2.33
C TRP A 12 -17.93 -14.20 1.60
N LEU A 13 -18.00 -13.62 0.39
CA LEU A 13 -19.18 -13.75 -0.46
C LEU A 13 -19.15 -15.06 -1.24
N LYS A 14 -20.34 -15.66 -1.45
CA LYS A 14 -20.47 -16.90 -2.27
C LYS A 14 -20.18 -16.64 -3.75
N GLU A 15 -20.60 -15.46 -4.24
CA GLU A 15 -20.45 -14.98 -5.60
C GLU A 15 -20.30 -13.46 -5.61
N PRO A 16 -19.75 -12.86 -6.66
CA PRO A 16 -19.67 -11.42 -6.79
C PRO A 16 -21.06 -10.75 -6.74
N ARG A 17 -21.20 -9.68 -5.96
CA ARG A 17 -22.46 -8.96 -5.75
C ARG A 17 -22.36 -7.53 -6.27
N LEU A 18 -23.40 -7.08 -6.97
CA LEU A 18 -23.47 -5.70 -7.42
C LEU A 18 -23.56 -4.74 -6.23
N ILE A 19 -22.59 -3.85 -6.10
CA ILE A 19 -22.60 -2.77 -5.10
C ILE A 19 -23.44 -1.59 -5.61
N GLY A 20 -23.20 -1.18 -6.88
CA GLY A 20 -23.83 -0.01 -7.47
C GLY A 20 -23.24 0.38 -8.81
N GLU A 21 -23.55 1.60 -9.22
CA GLU A 21 -23.17 2.18 -10.50
C GLU A 21 -22.27 3.40 -10.27
N LEU A 22 -21.05 3.39 -10.82
CA LEU A 22 -20.13 4.52 -10.88
C LEU A 22 -20.32 5.24 -12.22
N SER A 23 -20.66 6.51 -12.19
CA SER A 23 -20.79 7.38 -13.38
C SER A 23 -19.64 8.38 -13.43
N TYR A 24 -19.20 8.70 -14.64
CA TYR A 24 -18.16 9.69 -14.94
C TYR A 24 -18.61 10.62 -16.05
N GLU A 25 -18.41 11.90 -15.86
CA GLU A 25 -18.64 12.93 -16.85
C GLU A 25 -17.53 13.98 -16.79
N SER A 26 -17.02 14.40 -17.95
CA SER A 26 -16.08 15.51 -18.07
C SER A 26 -16.75 16.67 -18.79
N LEU A 27 -16.93 17.77 -18.09
CA LEU A 27 -17.56 18.99 -18.60
C LEU A 27 -16.59 20.17 -18.48
N ARG A 28 -16.24 20.79 -19.60
CA ARG A 28 -15.40 22.00 -19.65
C ARG A 28 -14.06 21.86 -18.93
N GLY A 29 -13.47 20.65 -18.92
CA GLY A 29 -12.20 20.36 -18.25
C GLY A 29 -12.28 20.05 -16.75
N SER A 30 -13.50 20.00 -16.20
CA SER A 30 -13.75 19.50 -14.84
C SER A 30 -14.35 18.10 -14.92
N ASP A 31 -13.77 17.16 -14.16
CA ASP A 31 -14.23 15.79 -14.03
C ASP A 31 -15.20 15.67 -12.85
N SER A 32 -16.29 14.95 -13.04
CA SER A 32 -17.29 14.68 -12.01
C SER A 32 -17.57 13.19 -11.95
N TYR A 33 -17.59 12.65 -10.73
CA TYR A 33 -17.91 11.26 -10.47
C TYR A 33 -19.19 11.19 -9.64
N GLY A 34 -20.07 10.29 -10.04
CA GLY A 34 -21.28 10.01 -9.28
C GLY A 34 -21.37 8.53 -8.96
N PHE A 35 -21.94 8.17 -7.82
CA PHE A 35 -22.19 6.80 -7.41
C PHE A 35 -23.60 6.61 -6.91
N CYS A 36 -24.22 5.50 -7.29
CA CYS A 36 -25.51 5.09 -6.80
C CYS A 36 -25.46 3.63 -6.36
N TYR A 37 -25.74 3.36 -5.08
CA TYR A 37 -25.83 2.00 -4.58
C TYR A 37 -27.01 1.23 -5.17
N SER A 38 -26.86 -0.08 -5.34
CA SER A 38 -28.00 -0.97 -5.56
C SER A 38 -28.83 -1.12 -4.28
N ASN A 39 -30.12 -1.21 -4.41
CA ASN A 39 -31.02 -1.37 -3.26
C ASN A 39 -30.77 -2.72 -2.53
N GLU A 40 -30.41 -3.78 -3.28
CA GLU A 40 -30.10 -5.09 -2.74
C GLU A 40 -28.83 -5.02 -1.89
N TRP A 41 -27.77 -4.32 -2.35
CA TRP A 41 -26.56 -4.11 -1.56
C TRP A 41 -26.84 -3.39 -0.25
N LEU A 42 -27.57 -2.27 -0.31
CA LEU A 42 -27.92 -1.50 0.89
C LEU A 42 -28.74 -2.32 1.89
N LYS A 43 -29.66 -3.15 1.40
CA LYS A 43 -30.46 -4.03 2.25
C LYS A 43 -29.63 -5.08 2.98
N ASP A 44 -28.70 -5.73 2.26
CA ASP A 44 -27.94 -6.87 2.79
C ASP A 44 -26.63 -6.43 3.50
N TYR A 45 -26.02 -5.33 3.06
CA TYR A 45 -24.65 -4.90 3.45
C TYR A 45 -24.54 -3.39 3.72
N GLY A 46 -25.63 -2.68 3.90
CA GLY A 46 -25.64 -1.22 4.10
C GLY A 46 -24.95 -0.73 5.38
N SER A 47 -24.52 -1.62 6.26
CA SER A 47 -23.68 -1.27 7.43
C SER A 47 -22.19 -1.25 7.14
N LEU A 48 -21.74 -1.71 5.97
CA LEU A 48 -20.33 -1.73 5.62
C LEU A 48 -19.86 -0.34 5.21
N PHE A 49 -18.82 0.15 5.88
CA PHE A 49 -18.17 1.42 5.57
C PHE A 49 -17.06 1.21 4.52
N PHE A 50 -17.04 2.03 3.46
CA PHE A 50 -15.98 1.97 2.43
C PHE A 50 -15.10 3.21 2.38
N SER A 51 -15.66 4.39 2.60
CA SER A 51 -14.95 5.67 2.71
C SER A 51 -15.91 6.74 3.26
N ASP A 52 -15.36 7.82 3.78
CA ASP A 52 -16.09 8.93 4.39
C ASP A 52 -16.96 9.72 3.39
N ASP A 53 -16.58 9.71 2.12
CA ASP A 53 -17.26 10.45 1.04
C ASP A 53 -18.31 9.62 0.30
N LEU A 54 -18.57 8.38 0.75
CA LEU A 54 -19.60 7.51 0.18
C LEU A 54 -20.55 6.98 1.27
N ASN A 55 -21.67 7.64 1.43
CA ASN A 55 -22.65 7.33 2.47
C ASN A 55 -23.60 6.20 2.07
N ASN A 56 -24.01 5.37 3.02
CA ASN A 56 -24.88 4.21 2.82
C ASN A 56 -26.37 4.60 2.74
N TYR A 57 -26.77 5.30 1.68
CA TYR A 57 -28.18 5.60 1.41
C TYR A 57 -28.52 5.42 -0.09
N PRO A 58 -29.79 5.18 -0.43
CA PRO A 58 -30.22 5.11 -1.82
C PRO A 58 -30.20 6.49 -2.47
N GLY A 59 -29.78 6.54 -3.74
CA GLY A 59 -29.74 7.76 -4.54
C GLY A 59 -28.35 8.09 -5.06
N GLN A 60 -28.31 9.08 -5.94
CA GLN A 60 -27.07 9.51 -6.57
C GLN A 60 -26.27 10.38 -5.62
N GLN A 61 -25.00 10.03 -5.43
CA GLN A 61 -24.01 10.79 -4.67
C GLN A 61 -22.93 11.28 -5.63
N TYR A 62 -22.27 12.38 -5.31
CA TYR A 62 -21.23 12.97 -6.16
C TYR A 62 -19.98 13.28 -5.33
N THR A 63 -18.81 13.18 -5.96
CA THR A 63 -17.57 13.65 -5.35
C THR A 63 -17.57 15.16 -5.20
N THR A 64 -16.90 15.67 -4.18
CA THR A 64 -16.59 17.09 -4.05
C THR A 64 -15.59 17.53 -5.15
N PRO A 65 -15.56 18.82 -5.53
CA PRO A 65 -14.73 19.29 -6.65
C PRO A 65 -13.20 19.13 -6.43
N ASP A 66 -12.76 18.94 -5.19
CA ASP A 66 -11.37 18.72 -4.79
C ASP A 66 -10.95 17.26 -4.88
N LYS A 67 -11.89 16.32 -5.06
CA LYS A 67 -11.60 14.88 -5.16
C LYS A 67 -11.67 14.39 -6.61
N ASP A 68 -10.62 13.70 -7.03
CA ASP A 68 -10.51 13.10 -8.36
C ASP A 68 -11.43 11.89 -8.58
N ILE A 69 -11.86 11.22 -7.50
CA ILE A 69 -12.77 10.06 -7.47
C ILE A 69 -13.17 9.80 -6.02
N PHE A 70 -14.22 9.02 -5.75
CA PHE A 70 -14.52 8.57 -4.38
C PHE A 70 -13.35 7.83 -3.76
N GLY A 71 -13.06 8.10 -2.48
CA GLY A 71 -11.95 7.52 -1.74
C GLY A 71 -11.92 5.99 -1.81
N CYS A 72 -13.07 5.33 -1.73
CA CYS A 72 -13.18 3.88 -1.84
C CYS A 72 -12.65 3.31 -3.18
N PHE A 73 -12.49 4.09 -4.23
CA PHE A 73 -11.89 3.65 -5.50
C PHE A 73 -10.43 4.08 -5.66
N SER A 74 -9.91 4.99 -4.82
CA SER A 74 -8.56 5.56 -4.97
C SER A 74 -7.45 4.51 -4.91
N ASP A 75 -7.54 3.53 -4.00
CA ASP A 75 -6.53 2.45 -3.92
C ASP A 75 -6.68 1.41 -5.05
N ALA A 76 -7.76 1.46 -5.84
CA ALA A 76 -7.90 0.66 -7.05
C ALA A 76 -7.27 1.34 -8.27
N LEU A 77 -6.81 2.59 -8.14
CA LEU A 77 -6.07 3.32 -9.17
C LEU A 77 -4.58 2.92 -9.17
N PRO A 78 -3.86 3.18 -10.27
CA PRO A 78 -2.42 2.99 -10.29
C PRO A 78 -1.73 3.93 -9.32
N ASP A 79 -0.67 3.45 -8.68
CA ASP A 79 0.26 4.26 -7.89
C ASP A 79 1.09 5.20 -8.78
N ARG A 80 2.05 5.91 -8.19
CA ARG A 80 2.92 6.84 -8.93
C ARG A 80 3.69 6.13 -10.05
N TRP A 81 4.25 4.93 -9.78
CA TRP A 81 4.95 4.14 -10.79
C TRP A 81 4.01 3.69 -11.90
N GLY A 82 2.87 3.10 -11.55
CA GLY A 82 1.86 2.67 -12.51
C GLY A 82 1.31 3.83 -13.36
N ARG A 83 1.08 5.00 -12.78
CA ARG A 83 0.70 6.23 -13.53
C ARG A 83 1.80 6.65 -14.50
N THR A 84 3.07 6.58 -14.10
CA THR A 84 4.21 6.85 -15.01
C THR A 84 4.15 5.94 -16.22
N LEU A 85 3.99 4.62 -16.03
CA LEU A 85 3.91 3.64 -17.11
C LEU A 85 2.74 3.94 -18.08
N ILE A 86 1.55 4.18 -17.55
CA ILE A 86 0.35 4.47 -18.35
C ILE A 86 0.50 5.79 -19.11
N ASN A 87 1.04 6.82 -18.48
CA ASN A 87 1.27 8.12 -19.12
C ASN A 87 2.32 8.02 -20.23
N ARG A 88 3.41 7.28 -20.03
CA ARG A 88 4.42 7.04 -21.06
C ARG A 88 3.83 6.27 -22.25
N ARG A 89 3.02 5.25 -21.97
CA ARG A 89 2.27 4.55 -23.02
C ARG A 89 1.42 5.49 -23.85
N GLU A 90 0.63 6.38 -23.21
CA GLU A 90 -0.19 7.36 -23.92
C GLU A 90 0.66 8.30 -24.79
N GLN A 91 1.80 8.78 -24.28
CA GLN A 91 2.71 9.65 -25.02
C GLN A 91 3.28 8.96 -26.28
N ILE A 92 3.65 7.68 -26.17
CA ILE A 92 4.17 6.90 -27.30
C ILE A 92 3.07 6.70 -28.35
N LEU A 93 1.87 6.25 -27.93
CA LEU A 93 0.72 6.06 -28.83
C LEU A 93 0.32 7.36 -29.54
N ALA A 94 0.27 8.47 -28.81
CA ALA A 94 -0.04 9.77 -29.37
C ALA A 94 0.96 10.18 -30.45
N LYS A 95 2.25 9.90 -30.23
CA LYS A 95 3.32 10.15 -31.22
C LYS A 95 3.17 9.27 -32.47
N GLU A 96 2.92 7.97 -32.28
CA GLU A 96 2.72 7.01 -33.38
C GLU A 96 1.48 7.36 -34.23
N GLU A 97 0.37 7.69 -33.55
CA GLU A 97 -0.90 8.07 -34.17
C GLU A 97 -0.95 9.53 -34.66
N LYS A 98 0.12 10.31 -34.43
CA LYS A 98 0.24 11.74 -34.81
C LYS A 98 -0.92 12.59 -34.28
N ARG A 99 -1.34 12.34 -33.04
CA ARG A 99 -2.37 13.07 -32.31
C ARG A 99 -1.82 13.75 -31.04
N PRO A 100 -2.52 14.74 -30.50
CA PRO A 100 -2.18 15.28 -29.19
C PRO A 100 -2.23 14.21 -28.09
N VAL A 101 -1.33 14.34 -27.08
CA VAL A 101 -1.37 13.51 -25.87
C VAL A 101 -2.65 13.82 -25.11
N ARG A 102 -3.41 12.79 -24.73
CA ARG A 102 -4.63 12.96 -23.94
C ARG A 102 -4.28 13.16 -22.46
N ARG A 103 -5.01 14.04 -21.78
CA ARG A 103 -5.04 14.05 -20.33
C ARG A 103 -5.88 12.86 -19.87
N LEU A 104 -5.25 11.95 -19.14
CA LEU A 104 -5.93 10.79 -18.56
C LEU A 104 -6.64 11.18 -17.27
N SER A 105 -7.88 10.78 -17.14
CA SER A 105 -8.71 10.94 -15.95
C SER A 105 -8.51 9.75 -15.00
N SER A 106 -8.98 9.87 -13.73
CA SER A 106 -9.04 8.74 -12.82
C SER A 106 -9.90 7.59 -13.35
N PHE A 107 -10.91 7.89 -14.17
CA PHE A 107 -11.68 6.87 -14.89
C PHE A 107 -10.82 6.08 -15.89
N ASP A 108 -9.99 6.78 -16.69
CA ASP A 108 -9.09 6.12 -17.66
C ASP A 108 -8.05 5.24 -16.92
N TYR A 109 -7.53 5.71 -15.81
CA TYR A 109 -6.65 4.89 -14.95
C TYR A 109 -7.37 3.67 -14.39
N LEU A 110 -8.59 3.84 -13.86
CA LEU A 110 -9.36 2.75 -13.27
C LEU A 110 -9.63 1.61 -14.27
N ILE A 111 -10.05 1.96 -15.49
CA ILE A 111 -10.30 0.96 -16.54
C ILE A 111 -9.02 0.44 -17.20
N GLY A 112 -7.89 1.14 -17.03
CA GLY A 112 -6.58 0.75 -17.61
C GLY A 112 -5.87 -0.36 -16.87
N ILE A 113 -6.31 -0.71 -15.63
CA ILE A 113 -5.68 -1.73 -14.78
C ILE A 113 -6.25 -3.12 -15.10
N GLU A 114 -5.38 -4.10 -15.15
CA GLU A 114 -5.74 -5.51 -15.29
C GLU A 114 -6.54 -5.98 -14.07
N ASP A 115 -7.63 -6.72 -14.30
CA ASP A 115 -8.59 -7.08 -13.25
C ASP A 115 -7.99 -7.97 -12.17
N PHE A 116 -7.20 -8.99 -12.52
CA PHE A 116 -6.67 -9.95 -11.56
C PHE A 116 -5.66 -9.32 -10.60
N SER A 117 -4.78 -8.45 -11.08
CA SER A 117 -3.76 -7.76 -10.28
C SER A 117 -4.29 -6.55 -9.51
N ARG A 118 -5.47 -6.04 -9.86
CA ARG A 118 -6.09 -4.90 -9.20
C ARG A 118 -6.15 -5.09 -7.69
N MET A 119 -5.70 -4.11 -6.94
CA MET A 119 -5.89 -4.06 -5.48
C MET A 119 -7.39 -3.96 -5.16
N ARG A 120 -7.79 -4.40 -3.96
CA ARG A 120 -9.17 -4.45 -3.49
C ARG A 120 -10.02 -5.58 -4.09
N GLY A 121 -11.17 -5.79 -3.49
CA GLY A 121 -12.16 -6.76 -3.95
C GLY A 121 -13.20 -6.18 -4.91
N PHE A 122 -12.99 -4.96 -5.45
CA PHE A 122 -13.89 -4.39 -6.44
C PHE A 122 -13.56 -4.85 -7.84
N ARG A 123 -14.61 -5.20 -8.61
CA ARG A 123 -14.53 -5.52 -10.03
C ARG A 123 -15.52 -4.66 -10.80
N PHE A 124 -15.20 -4.39 -12.06
CA PHE A 124 -15.95 -3.43 -12.87
C PHE A 124 -16.42 -4.05 -14.17
N LYS A 125 -17.65 -3.71 -14.59
CA LYS A 125 -18.22 -4.06 -15.89
C LYS A 125 -18.80 -2.82 -16.57
N GLU A 126 -18.77 -2.78 -17.91
CA GLU A 126 -19.44 -1.73 -18.68
C GLU A 126 -20.92 -1.99 -18.89
N SER A 127 -21.35 -3.26 -18.81
CA SER A 127 -22.74 -3.68 -18.85
C SER A 127 -22.98 -4.84 -17.87
N MET A 128 -24.20 -5.00 -17.40
CA MET A 128 -24.56 -6.06 -16.43
C MET A 128 -24.21 -7.47 -16.92
N ASP A 129 -24.47 -7.74 -18.19
CA ASP A 129 -24.24 -9.04 -18.82
C ASP A 129 -22.84 -9.17 -19.47
N GLY A 130 -22.03 -8.11 -19.41
CA GLY A 130 -20.69 -8.07 -19.99
C GLY A 130 -19.64 -8.77 -19.11
N GLU A 131 -18.46 -8.94 -19.69
CA GLU A 131 -17.27 -9.40 -18.99
C GLU A 131 -16.72 -8.33 -18.07
N TYR A 132 -15.93 -8.74 -17.06
CA TYR A 132 -15.18 -7.76 -16.27
C TYR A 132 -14.10 -7.07 -17.11
N ILE A 133 -13.92 -5.78 -16.89
CA ILE A 133 -12.97 -4.96 -17.64
C ILE A 133 -11.55 -5.49 -17.39
N ASN A 134 -10.81 -5.72 -18.49
CA ASN A 134 -9.45 -6.26 -18.49
C ASN A 134 -9.28 -7.60 -17.75
N ALA A 135 -10.29 -8.44 -17.75
CA ALA A 135 -10.24 -9.79 -17.17
C ALA A 135 -9.76 -10.86 -18.17
N SER A 136 -9.08 -10.47 -19.24
CA SER A 136 -8.63 -11.39 -20.30
C SER A 136 -7.62 -12.41 -19.77
N GLU A 137 -7.84 -13.70 -20.05
CA GLU A 137 -6.88 -14.76 -19.76
C GLU A 137 -5.55 -14.63 -20.52
N THR A 138 -5.53 -13.85 -21.60
CA THR A 138 -4.32 -13.59 -22.39
C THR A 138 -3.40 -12.54 -21.75
N LEU A 139 -3.92 -11.75 -20.82
CA LEU A 139 -3.18 -10.73 -20.06
C LEU A 139 -2.71 -11.29 -18.72
N ARG A 140 -1.95 -12.38 -18.74
CA ARG A 140 -1.50 -13.05 -17.52
C ARG A 140 -0.42 -12.24 -16.80
N ILE A 141 -0.51 -12.20 -15.48
CA ILE A 141 0.58 -11.77 -14.60
C ILE A 141 1.82 -12.63 -14.96
N PRO A 142 2.98 -12.01 -15.25
CA PRO A 142 4.17 -12.74 -15.62
C PRO A 142 4.60 -13.68 -14.48
N PRO A 143 5.08 -14.88 -14.81
CA PRO A 143 5.67 -15.76 -13.82
C PRO A 143 6.99 -15.19 -13.32
N LEU A 144 7.40 -15.61 -12.14
CA LEU A 144 8.66 -15.16 -11.54
C LEU A 144 9.90 -15.48 -12.40
N THR A 145 9.82 -16.47 -13.28
CA THR A 145 10.89 -16.81 -14.24
C THR A 145 11.27 -15.64 -15.14
N ASP A 146 10.35 -14.72 -15.40
CA ASP A 146 10.54 -13.56 -16.28
C ASP A 146 11.11 -12.33 -15.53
N ILE A 147 11.48 -12.50 -14.25
CA ILE A 147 11.90 -11.39 -13.36
C ILE A 147 13.04 -10.57 -13.96
N ARG A 148 13.99 -11.21 -14.67
CA ARG A 148 15.15 -10.52 -15.28
C ARG A 148 14.72 -9.58 -16.40
N GLU A 149 13.73 -9.97 -17.19
CA GLU A 149 13.19 -9.15 -18.26
C GLU A 149 12.45 -7.94 -17.67
N LEU A 150 11.70 -8.13 -16.59
CA LEU A 150 11.00 -7.04 -15.89
C LEU A 150 11.99 -6.04 -15.25
N ILE A 151 13.10 -6.52 -14.67
CA ILE A 151 14.16 -5.66 -14.13
C ILE A 151 14.81 -4.85 -15.26
N ALA A 152 15.16 -5.50 -16.36
CA ALA A 152 15.73 -4.82 -17.53
C ALA A 152 14.78 -3.75 -18.07
N ALA A 153 13.50 -4.07 -18.21
CA ALA A 153 12.48 -3.12 -18.66
C ALA A 153 12.35 -1.92 -17.71
N SER A 154 12.35 -2.15 -16.39
CA SER A 154 12.27 -1.08 -15.40
C SER A 154 13.48 -0.15 -15.45
N SER A 155 14.70 -0.72 -15.59
CA SER A 155 15.95 0.05 -15.71
C SER A 155 15.99 0.91 -16.97
N GLU A 156 15.52 0.38 -18.12
CA GLU A 156 15.46 1.15 -19.38
C GLU A 156 14.44 2.29 -19.30
N ILE A 157 13.32 2.10 -18.59
CA ILE A 157 12.35 3.17 -18.36
C ILE A 157 12.95 4.27 -17.47
N GLU A 158 13.58 3.94 -16.34
CA GLU A 158 14.24 4.92 -15.49
C GLU A 158 15.36 5.67 -16.26
N LYS A 159 16.17 4.95 -17.05
CA LYS A 159 17.19 5.55 -17.89
C LYS A 159 16.59 6.56 -18.88
N SER A 160 15.52 6.21 -19.56
CA SER A 160 14.86 7.11 -20.50
C SER A 160 14.28 8.36 -19.82
N GLU A 161 13.86 8.26 -18.55
CA GLU A 161 13.45 9.39 -17.73
C GLU A 161 14.62 10.33 -17.40
N GLU A 162 15.76 9.76 -17.00
CA GLU A 162 17.00 10.53 -16.74
C GLU A 162 17.47 11.28 -18.00
N GLU A 163 17.33 10.68 -19.18
CA GLU A 163 17.69 11.25 -20.47
C GLU A 163 16.60 12.17 -21.09
N ASN A 164 15.45 12.35 -20.41
CA ASN A 164 14.28 13.07 -20.93
C ASN A 164 13.79 12.55 -22.27
N GLN A 165 13.84 11.23 -22.48
CA GLN A 165 13.42 10.55 -23.70
C GLN A 165 12.18 9.68 -23.44
N LEU A 166 11.48 9.31 -24.50
CA LEU A 166 10.43 8.29 -24.39
C LEU A 166 11.07 6.91 -24.49
N PRO A 167 10.72 5.98 -23.56
CA PRO A 167 11.16 4.60 -23.67
C PRO A 167 10.55 3.91 -24.90
N GLU A 168 11.16 2.83 -25.33
CA GLU A 168 10.55 1.99 -26.37
C GLU A 168 9.26 1.32 -25.84
N MET A 169 8.23 1.22 -26.71
CA MET A 169 6.93 0.62 -26.35
C MET A 169 7.07 -0.79 -25.77
N ARG A 170 8.05 -1.58 -26.22
CA ARG A 170 8.28 -2.95 -25.73
C ARG A 170 8.54 -3.00 -24.22
N TRP A 171 9.28 -2.04 -23.66
CA TRP A 171 9.57 -1.97 -22.23
C TRP A 171 8.33 -1.59 -21.42
N ILE A 172 7.57 -0.64 -21.92
CA ILE A 172 6.29 -0.25 -21.33
C ILE A 172 5.30 -1.42 -21.34
N ALA A 173 5.20 -2.15 -22.45
CA ALA A 173 4.27 -3.27 -22.61
C ALA A 173 4.52 -4.40 -21.58
N GLN A 174 5.77 -4.63 -21.20
CA GLN A 174 6.11 -5.65 -20.18
C GLN A 174 5.67 -5.26 -18.77
N LEU A 175 5.62 -3.98 -18.45
CA LEU A 175 5.38 -3.48 -17.08
C LEU A 175 4.01 -2.85 -16.86
N VAL A 176 3.35 -2.36 -17.91
CA VAL A 176 2.07 -1.63 -17.80
C VAL A 176 0.96 -2.52 -17.19
N GLN A 177 0.94 -3.79 -17.55
CA GLN A 177 -0.10 -4.71 -17.06
C GLN A 177 0.15 -5.19 -15.63
N PRO A 178 1.36 -5.67 -15.26
CA PRO A 178 1.62 -6.16 -13.91
C PRO A 178 1.92 -5.04 -12.90
N GLY A 179 2.17 -3.79 -13.35
CA GLY A 179 2.76 -2.74 -12.52
C GLY A 179 1.81 -1.78 -11.83
N SER A 180 0.52 -2.01 -11.80
CA SER A 180 -0.37 -0.86 -11.77
C SER A 180 -1.00 -0.43 -10.45
N SER A 181 -0.92 -1.06 -9.28
CA SER A 181 -1.69 -0.54 -8.14
C SER A 181 -1.13 -0.88 -6.75
N LEU A 182 0.17 -0.65 -6.53
CA LEU A 182 0.83 -1.28 -5.39
C LEU A 182 1.48 -0.34 -4.36
N GLY A 183 1.26 0.98 -4.49
CA GLY A 183 1.83 2.01 -3.60
C GLY A 183 3.29 2.39 -3.90
N GLY A 184 3.59 3.71 -3.92
CA GLY A 184 4.93 4.27 -4.02
C GLY A 184 5.46 4.52 -5.44
N ALA A 185 6.65 5.15 -5.52
CA ALA A 185 7.28 5.57 -6.78
C ALA A 185 8.38 4.61 -7.29
N ARG A 186 8.81 3.64 -6.45
CA ARG A 186 9.85 2.67 -6.80
C ARG A 186 9.38 1.73 -7.90
N PRO A 187 10.26 1.34 -8.85
CA PRO A 187 9.94 0.35 -9.88
C PRO A 187 9.47 -0.97 -9.27
N LYS A 188 8.32 -1.46 -9.73
CA LYS A 188 7.72 -2.70 -9.24
C LYS A 188 6.79 -3.33 -10.26
N ALA A 189 6.47 -4.61 -10.06
CA ALA A 189 5.48 -5.32 -10.82
C ALA A 189 4.79 -6.42 -10.00
N SER A 190 3.55 -6.77 -10.35
CA SER A 190 2.92 -8.01 -9.89
C SER A 190 3.54 -9.19 -10.63
N VAL A 191 3.90 -10.24 -9.90
CA VAL A 191 4.43 -11.49 -10.45
C VAL A 191 3.77 -12.68 -9.77
N MET A 192 3.73 -13.81 -10.46
CA MET A 192 3.25 -15.06 -9.88
C MET A 192 4.44 -15.90 -9.46
N ASP A 193 4.50 -16.28 -8.18
CA ASP A 193 5.56 -17.16 -7.68
C ASP A 193 5.36 -18.63 -8.12
N GLU A 194 6.33 -19.48 -7.79
CA GLU A 194 6.32 -20.93 -8.08
C GLU A 194 5.16 -21.67 -7.43
N ASN A 195 4.59 -21.12 -6.35
CA ASN A 195 3.45 -21.68 -5.63
C ASN A 195 2.11 -21.07 -6.08
N LYS A 196 2.13 -20.28 -7.16
CA LYS A 196 0.96 -19.55 -7.69
C LYS A 196 0.42 -18.48 -6.74
N ASN A 197 1.24 -17.97 -5.83
CA ASN A 197 0.89 -16.80 -5.05
C ASN A 197 1.16 -15.53 -5.84
N LEU A 198 0.23 -14.59 -5.78
CA LEU A 198 0.42 -13.26 -6.33
C LEU A 198 1.38 -12.49 -5.42
N CYS A 199 2.46 -11.98 -6.00
CA CYS A 199 3.50 -11.23 -5.30
C CYS A 199 3.71 -9.85 -5.94
N ILE A 200 4.23 -8.92 -5.14
CA ILE A 200 4.81 -7.66 -5.60
C ILE A 200 6.32 -7.86 -5.67
N ALA A 201 6.90 -7.68 -6.85
CA ALA A 201 8.34 -7.57 -7.02
C ALA A 201 8.74 -6.11 -7.03
N LYS A 202 9.53 -5.66 -6.05
CA LYS A 202 10.15 -4.32 -6.01
C LYS A 202 11.57 -4.45 -6.55
N PHE A 203 11.85 -3.76 -7.67
CA PHE A 203 13.13 -3.85 -8.36
C PHE A 203 14.15 -2.88 -7.78
N PRO A 204 15.47 -3.16 -7.91
CA PRO A 204 16.49 -2.16 -7.70
C PRO A 204 16.25 -0.94 -8.60
N SER A 205 16.36 0.25 -8.04
CA SER A 205 16.33 1.49 -8.81
C SER A 205 17.76 1.90 -9.21
N ARG A 206 17.90 2.55 -10.35
CA ARG A 206 19.16 3.16 -10.77
C ARG A 206 19.69 4.21 -9.79
N LYS A 207 18.80 4.77 -8.96
CA LYS A 207 19.11 5.77 -7.93
C LYS A 207 19.54 5.17 -6.58
N ASP A 208 19.48 3.85 -6.44
CA ASP A 208 19.84 3.21 -5.18
C ASP A 208 21.36 3.29 -4.91
N ASP A 209 21.71 3.71 -3.72
CA ASP A 209 23.07 3.75 -3.20
C ASP A 209 23.37 2.64 -2.15
N TYR A 210 22.33 1.86 -1.80
CA TYR A 210 22.37 0.70 -0.91
C TYR A 210 21.32 -0.34 -1.34
N ASP A 211 21.40 -1.55 -0.77
CA ASP A 211 20.48 -2.65 -1.10
C ASP A 211 19.11 -2.49 -0.43
N ALA A 212 18.30 -1.57 -0.95
CA ALA A 212 16.98 -1.27 -0.40
C ALA A 212 16.05 -2.49 -0.33
N GLY A 213 16.12 -3.39 -1.32
CA GLY A 213 15.31 -4.62 -1.33
C GLY A 213 15.68 -5.57 -0.20
N LEU A 214 16.97 -5.75 0.08
CA LEU A 214 17.45 -6.59 1.17
C LEU A 214 17.19 -5.94 2.53
N TRP A 215 17.30 -4.61 2.66
CA TRP A 215 16.97 -3.89 3.89
C TRP A 215 15.48 -3.91 4.22
N GLU A 216 14.61 -3.82 3.22
CA GLU A 216 13.17 -3.99 3.44
C GLU A 216 12.84 -5.42 3.89
N HIS A 217 13.46 -6.44 3.28
CA HIS A 217 13.32 -7.82 3.74
C HIS A 217 13.82 -8.02 5.17
N PHE A 218 14.97 -7.44 5.49
CA PHE A 218 15.54 -7.44 6.85
C PHE A 218 14.53 -6.84 7.85
N SER A 219 13.95 -5.67 7.55
CA SER A 219 12.96 -5.01 8.42
C SER A 219 11.72 -5.87 8.63
N HIS A 220 11.23 -6.55 7.60
CA HIS A 220 10.11 -7.48 7.72
C HIS A 220 10.41 -8.68 8.63
N LEU A 221 11.62 -9.24 8.56
CA LEU A 221 12.04 -10.32 9.45
C LEU A 221 12.18 -9.83 10.89
N LEU A 222 12.76 -8.65 11.07
CA LEU A 222 12.90 -8.04 12.39
C LEU A 222 11.54 -7.71 13.01
N ALA A 223 10.60 -7.18 12.22
CA ALA A 223 9.22 -6.93 12.63
C ALA A 223 8.51 -8.21 13.11
N LYS A 224 8.69 -9.32 12.39
CA LYS A 224 8.16 -10.62 12.82
C LYS A 224 8.76 -11.08 14.15
N ASN A 225 10.06 -10.89 14.34
CA ASN A 225 10.71 -11.20 15.63
C ASN A 225 10.14 -10.33 16.78
N ALA A 226 9.73 -9.09 16.47
CA ALA A 226 9.05 -8.19 17.39
C ALA A 226 7.55 -8.49 17.59
N GLY A 227 7.05 -9.59 17.04
CA GLY A 227 5.65 -10.02 17.18
C GLY A 227 4.66 -9.29 16.26
N ILE A 228 5.12 -8.52 15.28
CA ILE A 228 4.27 -7.83 14.31
C ILE A 228 3.77 -8.82 13.24
N ASN A 229 2.49 -8.75 12.95
CA ASN A 229 1.91 -9.43 11.78
C ASN A 229 2.35 -8.72 10.50
N ALA A 230 3.46 -9.16 9.90
CA ALA A 230 4.05 -8.57 8.70
C ALA A 230 3.86 -9.44 7.45
N ALA A 231 3.77 -8.80 6.29
CA ALA A 231 3.70 -9.48 5.00
C ALA A 231 4.88 -10.45 4.82
N LYS A 232 4.64 -11.55 4.10
CA LYS A 232 5.70 -12.52 3.81
C LYS A 232 6.58 -11.98 2.70
N THR A 233 7.87 -11.88 2.97
CA THR A 233 8.85 -11.38 2.00
C THR A 233 9.98 -12.37 1.79
N ARG A 234 10.61 -12.29 0.63
CA ARG A 234 11.89 -12.92 0.30
C ARG A 234 12.65 -12.05 -0.72
N VAL A 235 13.92 -12.28 -0.88
CA VAL A 235 14.74 -11.57 -1.87
C VAL A 235 15.23 -12.50 -2.97
N ILE A 236 15.46 -11.92 -4.14
CA ILE A 236 16.01 -12.62 -5.30
C ILE A 236 17.28 -11.88 -5.74
N SER A 237 18.37 -12.62 -5.86
CA SER A 237 19.60 -12.15 -6.51
C SER A 237 19.56 -12.53 -7.99
N THR A 238 19.76 -11.54 -8.86
CA THR A 238 19.72 -11.71 -10.33
C THR A 238 21.04 -11.42 -11.00
N ASN A 239 22.15 -11.42 -10.27
CA ASN A 239 23.49 -10.95 -10.66
C ASN A 239 23.60 -9.42 -10.80
N ASP A 240 22.58 -8.68 -10.41
CA ASP A 240 22.64 -7.23 -10.26
C ASP A 240 23.33 -6.85 -8.96
N LYS A 241 23.68 -5.57 -8.84
CA LYS A 241 24.35 -5.04 -7.63
C LYS A 241 23.48 -5.22 -6.37
N TYR A 242 22.16 -5.13 -6.49
CA TYR A 242 21.19 -5.14 -5.41
C TYR A 242 20.08 -6.18 -5.64
N HIS A 243 19.40 -6.56 -4.59
CA HIS A 243 18.36 -7.57 -4.62
C HIS A 243 17.00 -7.01 -5.04
N THR A 244 16.21 -7.85 -5.73
CA THR A 244 14.78 -7.64 -5.89
C THR A 244 14.04 -8.20 -4.69
N LEU A 245 13.20 -7.39 -4.04
CA LEU A 245 12.31 -7.84 -3.00
C LEU A 245 11.06 -8.47 -3.62
N LEU A 246 10.66 -9.63 -3.13
CA LEU A 246 9.33 -10.20 -3.34
C LEU A 246 8.52 -10.11 -2.06
N SER A 247 7.36 -9.46 -2.12
CA SER A 247 6.36 -9.40 -1.06
C SER A 247 5.10 -10.14 -1.50
N GLN A 248 4.72 -11.20 -0.80
CA GLN A 248 3.49 -11.93 -1.08
C GLN A 248 2.29 -11.05 -0.75
N ARG A 249 1.37 -10.91 -1.68
CA ARG A 249 0.13 -10.17 -1.45
C ARG A 249 -0.77 -10.89 -0.45
N PHE A 250 -1.21 -10.14 0.54
CA PHE A 250 -2.10 -10.64 1.60
C PHE A 250 -3.59 -10.38 1.29
N ASP A 251 -3.88 -9.63 0.23
CA ASP A 251 -5.23 -9.37 -0.26
C ASP A 251 -5.75 -10.44 -1.22
N ARG A 252 -5.06 -11.58 -1.26
CA ARG A 252 -5.45 -12.77 -2.04
C ARG A 252 -5.33 -14.02 -1.18
N ARG A 253 -6.33 -14.87 -1.28
CA ARG A 253 -6.25 -16.24 -0.76
C ARG A 253 -5.53 -17.17 -1.74
N ALA A 254 -5.10 -18.32 -1.25
CA ALA A 254 -4.45 -19.34 -2.09
C ALA A 254 -5.35 -19.87 -3.21
N ASP A 255 -6.67 -19.83 -3.04
CA ASP A 255 -7.67 -20.18 -4.05
C ASP A 255 -7.97 -19.03 -5.04
N GLY A 256 -7.28 -17.91 -4.95
CA GLY A 256 -7.43 -16.74 -5.80
C GLY A 256 -8.51 -15.74 -5.37
N LYS A 257 -9.31 -16.05 -4.33
CA LYS A 257 -10.32 -15.14 -3.82
C LYS A 257 -9.71 -13.84 -3.30
N ARG A 258 -10.46 -12.74 -3.46
CA ARG A 258 -10.03 -11.40 -3.10
C ARG A 258 -10.43 -11.07 -1.67
N ILE A 259 -9.47 -10.62 -0.88
CA ILE A 259 -9.74 -9.99 0.41
C ILE A 259 -9.77 -8.48 0.16
N HIS A 260 -10.88 -7.84 0.48
CA HIS A 260 -10.99 -6.41 0.24
C HIS A 260 -10.05 -5.65 1.17
N PHE A 261 -9.16 -4.87 0.56
CA PHE A 261 -8.15 -4.05 1.22
C PHE A 261 -8.46 -2.56 1.02
N ALA A 262 -8.20 -1.75 2.02
CA ALA A 262 -8.16 -0.30 1.88
C ALA A 262 -6.99 0.28 2.70
N SER A 263 -6.31 1.31 2.17
CA SER A 263 -5.31 2.06 2.93
C SER A 263 -5.95 2.90 4.02
N ALA A 264 -5.21 3.18 5.09
CA ALA A 264 -5.64 4.11 6.12
C ALA A 264 -5.96 5.49 5.51
N MET A 265 -5.17 5.95 4.56
CA MET A 265 -5.44 7.20 3.85
C MET A 265 -6.86 7.26 3.25
N THR A 266 -7.28 6.19 2.59
CA THR A 266 -8.64 6.09 2.01
C THR A 266 -9.73 6.05 3.07
N LEU A 267 -9.55 5.25 4.13
CA LEU A 267 -10.57 5.02 5.15
C LEU A 267 -10.76 6.24 6.08
N LEU A 268 -9.71 7.04 6.22
CA LEU A 268 -9.73 8.28 7.00
C LEU A 268 -10.11 9.52 6.15
N GLY A 269 -10.38 9.35 4.87
CA GLY A 269 -10.72 10.46 3.97
C GLY A 269 -9.57 11.43 3.69
N LEU A 270 -8.33 11.02 3.96
CA LEU A 270 -7.13 11.82 3.82
C LEU A 270 -6.57 11.80 2.39
N THR A 271 -5.67 12.72 2.10
CA THR A 271 -5.01 12.90 0.81
C THR A 271 -3.51 12.73 0.90
N ASP A 272 -2.82 12.62 -0.25
CA ASP A 272 -1.36 12.67 -0.29
C ASP A 272 -0.87 14.02 0.24
N GLY A 273 -0.03 13.98 1.28
CA GLY A 273 0.50 15.16 1.96
C GLY A 273 -0.08 15.40 3.35
N ASP A 274 -1.17 14.72 3.73
CA ASP A 274 -1.66 14.72 5.10
C ASP A 274 -0.69 13.95 6.00
N ASN A 275 -0.15 14.62 7.00
CA ASN A 275 0.93 14.15 7.85
C ASN A 275 0.98 14.94 9.18
N ALA A 276 2.04 14.79 9.95
CA ALA A 276 2.24 15.53 11.21
C ALA A 276 2.12 17.04 11.06
N ASN A 277 2.55 17.64 9.94
CA ASN A 277 2.46 19.08 9.71
C ASN A 277 1.02 19.57 9.49
N THR A 278 0.13 18.69 9.06
CA THR A 278 -1.31 18.96 8.91
C THR A 278 -2.12 18.51 10.13
N GLY A 279 -1.45 18.03 11.19
CA GLY A 279 -2.08 17.61 12.44
C GLY A 279 -2.56 16.15 12.45
N HIS A 280 -2.11 15.33 11.49
CA HIS A 280 -2.53 13.94 11.36
C HIS A 280 -1.47 12.94 11.84
N GLY A 281 -1.92 11.82 12.43
CA GLY A 281 -1.04 10.83 13.00
C GLY A 281 -1.67 9.46 13.25
N TYR A 282 -0.98 8.67 14.06
CA TYR A 282 -1.46 7.32 14.39
C TYR A 282 -2.77 7.32 15.17
N LEU A 283 -3.11 8.40 15.86
CA LEU A 283 -4.36 8.51 16.61
C LEU A 283 -5.60 8.57 15.69
N ASP A 284 -5.48 9.10 14.47
CA ASP A 284 -6.56 8.99 13.47
C ASP A 284 -6.90 7.51 13.18
N MET A 285 -5.88 6.63 13.16
CA MET A 285 -6.10 5.18 13.00
C MET A 285 -6.65 4.54 14.27
N VAL A 286 -6.31 5.03 15.47
CA VAL A 286 -6.95 4.59 16.73
C VAL A 286 -8.45 4.85 16.67
N ASP A 287 -8.86 6.06 16.28
CA ASP A 287 -10.27 6.43 16.16
C ASP A 287 -11.00 5.55 15.13
N PHE A 288 -10.38 5.29 14.00
CA PHE A 288 -10.94 4.37 12.99
C PHE A 288 -11.10 2.95 13.53
N ILE A 289 -10.10 2.44 14.27
CA ILE A 289 -10.14 1.09 14.87
C ILE A 289 -11.30 1.00 15.85
N LEU A 290 -11.49 2.00 16.71
CA LEU A 290 -12.56 2.03 17.70
C LEU A 290 -13.96 2.00 17.06
N GLN A 291 -14.13 2.65 15.92
CA GLN A 291 -15.43 2.83 15.26
C GLN A 291 -15.78 1.72 14.27
N ASN A 292 -14.79 1.16 13.55
CA ASN A 292 -15.04 0.36 12.36
C ASN A 292 -14.41 -1.04 12.39
N CYS A 293 -13.50 -1.33 13.34
CA CYS A 293 -12.81 -2.60 13.36
C CYS A 293 -13.46 -3.65 14.25
N THR A 294 -13.28 -4.90 13.86
CA THR A 294 -13.49 -6.06 14.75
C THR A 294 -12.23 -6.28 15.59
N ASN A 295 -12.34 -6.97 16.74
CA ASN A 295 -11.19 -7.27 17.63
C ASN A 295 -10.39 -5.99 17.95
N VAL A 296 -11.11 -4.97 18.43
CA VAL A 296 -10.55 -3.62 18.69
C VAL A 296 -9.28 -3.68 19.51
N GLU A 297 -9.28 -4.41 20.63
CA GLU A 297 -8.13 -4.50 21.55
C GLU A 297 -6.88 -5.06 20.85
N ASP A 298 -7.02 -6.12 20.04
CA ASP A 298 -5.89 -6.73 19.33
C ASP A 298 -5.35 -5.78 18.26
N ASN A 299 -6.23 -5.07 17.54
CA ASN A 299 -5.82 -4.08 16.55
C ASN A 299 -5.10 -2.88 17.19
N LEU A 300 -5.55 -2.40 18.34
CA LEU A 300 -4.87 -1.31 19.07
C LEU A 300 -3.47 -1.73 19.57
N LYS A 301 -3.34 -2.93 20.14
CA LYS A 301 -2.04 -3.49 20.54
C LYS A 301 -1.10 -3.66 19.34
N GLU A 302 -1.62 -4.15 18.23
CA GLU A 302 -0.84 -4.32 16.99
C GLU A 302 -0.40 -2.96 16.44
N LEU A 303 -1.28 -1.95 16.39
CA LEU A 303 -0.92 -0.60 15.95
C LEU A 303 0.17 -0.01 16.84
N TYR A 304 0.00 -0.06 18.17
CA TYR A 304 0.98 0.43 19.12
C TYR A 304 2.35 -0.24 18.95
N ARG A 305 2.36 -1.56 18.74
CA ARG A 305 3.57 -2.34 18.46
C ARG A 305 4.28 -1.88 17.20
N ARG A 306 3.51 -1.57 16.12
CA ARG A 306 4.06 -1.02 14.87
C ARG A 306 4.67 0.35 15.08
N VAL A 307 4.02 1.23 15.83
CA VAL A 307 4.56 2.56 16.15
C VAL A 307 5.87 2.43 16.93
N ALA A 308 5.91 1.59 17.98
CA ALA A 308 7.14 1.31 18.72
C ALA A 308 8.26 0.77 17.82
N PHE A 309 7.94 -0.14 16.91
CA PHE A 309 8.90 -0.70 15.96
C PHE A 309 9.40 0.36 14.96
N ASN A 310 8.51 1.16 14.37
CA ASN A 310 8.88 2.25 13.46
C ASN A 310 9.81 3.26 14.12
N ILE A 311 9.58 3.58 15.40
CA ILE A 311 10.48 4.41 16.20
C ILE A 311 11.86 3.73 16.33
N CYS A 312 11.89 2.43 16.67
CA CYS A 312 13.13 1.69 16.91
C CYS A 312 14.00 1.53 15.66
N ILE A 313 13.41 1.39 14.48
CA ILE A 313 14.14 1.26 13.23
C ILE A 313 14.23 2.57 12.44
N SER A 314 13.72 3.68 13.01
CA SER A 314 13.56 4.97 12.30
C SER A 314 12.87 4.83 10.93
N ASN A 315 11.80 4.05 10.84
CA ASN A 315 10.95 4.05 9.65
C ASN A 315 10.13 5.33 9.62
N THR A 316 10.75 6.42 9.18
CA THR A 316 10.14 7.76 9.24
C THR A 316 9.36 8.13 7.97
N ASP A 317 9.42 7.32 6.93
CA ASP A 317 8.55 7.44 5.75
C ASP A 317 7.23 6.66 5.92
N ASP A 318 6.83 6.44 7.17
CA ASP A 318 5.62 5.73 7.52
C ASP A 318 4.41 6.67 7.42
N HIS A 319 3.73 6.64 6.29
CA HIS A 319 2.56 7.47 5.97
C HIS A 319 1.29 6.62 5.88
N PHE A 320 0.11 7.25 5.81
CA PHE A 320 -1.19 6.55 5.82
C PHE A 320 -1.40 5.54 4.68
N ARG A 321 -0.64 5.60 3.59
CA ARG A 321 -0.66 4.55 2.55
C ARG A 321 0.09 3.29 2.96
N ASN A 322 1.00 3.36 3.95
CA ASN A 322 1.78 2.22 4.46
C ASN A 322 1.03 1.46 5.56
N HIS A 323 -0.14 1.97 5.96
CA HIS A 323 -1.09 1.26 6.80
C HIS A 323 -2.32 0.88 6.01
N GLY A 324 -2.82 -0.33 6.22
CA GLY A 324 -4.00 -0.80 5.55
C GLY A 324 -4.88 -1.66 6.44
N PHE A 325 -6.10 -1.85 5.97
CA PHE A 325 -7.10 -2.66 6.63
C PHE A 325 -7.71 -3.67 5.65
N LEU A 326 -8.12 -4.80 6.18
CA LEU A 326 -8.82 -5.87 5.45
C LEU A 326 -10.26 -5.92 5.92
N LEU A 327 -11.20 -5.96 4.97
CA LEU A 327 -12.62 -6.07 5.26
C LEU A 327 -13.02 -7.53 5.43
N THR A 328 -13.53 -7.86 6.58
CA THR A 328 -14.18 -9.14 6.90
C THR A 328 -15.70 -9.00 6.82
N ALA A 329 -16.42 -10.12 6.91
CA ALA A 329 -17.88 -10.09 7.01
C ALA A 329 -18.43 -9.34 8.25
N LYS A 330 -17.56 -9.04 9.24
CA LYS A 330 -17.95 -8.39 10.52
C LYS A 330 -17.45 -6.96 10.67
N GLY A 331 -16.64 -6.46 9.77
CA GLY A 331 -15.99 -5.15 9.83
C GLY A 331 -14.51 -5.22 9.46
N TRP A 332 -13.79 -4.13 9.68
CA TRP A 332 -12.38 -4.01 9.32
C TRP A 332 -11.44 -4.61 10.36
N THR A 333 -10.23 -4.94 9.95
CA THR A 333 -9.10 -5.32 10.82
C THR A 333 -7.81 -4.85 10.16
N LEU A 334 -6.76 -4.56 10.96
CA LEU A 334 -5.45 -4.19 10.41
C LEU A 334 -4.93 -5.27 9.45
N SER A 335 -4.43 -4.84 8.29
CA SER A 335 -3.71 -5.72 7.37
C SER A 335 -2.36 -6.15 7.96
N PRO A 336 -1.69 -7.18 7.45
CA PRO A 336 -0.27 -7.35 7.70
C PRO A 336 0.51 -6.05 7.39
N ALA A 337 1.54 -5.73 8.20
CA ALA A 337 2.41 -4.58 7.98
C ALA A 337 3.27 -4.79 6.72
N TYR A 338 3.54 -3.71 6.00
CA TYR A 338 4.31 -3.71 4.75
C TYR A 338 5.07 -2.40 4.58
N ASP A 339 6.03 -2.36 3.66
CA ASP A 339 6.80 -1.16 3.29
C ASP A 339 7.55 -0.53 4.48
N MET A 340 8.23 -1.36 5.27
CA MET A 340 8.98 -0.94 6.45
C MET A 340 10.47 -0.82 6.09
N ASN A 341 10.99 0.41 6.12
CA ASN A 341 12.37 0.70 5.73
C ASN A 341 13.06 1.60 6.77
N PRO A 342 14.31 1.28 7.19
CA PRO A 342 15.04 2.18 8.05
C PRO A 342 15.45 3.45 7.30
N THR A 343 15.35 4.60 7.96
CA THR A 343 15.86 5.87 7.46
C THR A 343 16.83 6.49 8.46
N LEU A 344 17.49 7.60 8.09
CA LEU A 344 18.39 8.31 8.98
C LEU A 344 17.74 9.51 9.71
N ASN A 345 16.43 9.71 9.51
CA ASN A 345 15.68 10.81 10.10
C ASN A 345 15.30 10.54 11.57
N GLU A 346 14.89 11.58 12.27
CA GLU A 346 14.50 11.53 13.68
C GLU A 346 13.01 11.82 13.94
N TYR A 347 12.31 12.31 12.93
CA TYR A 347 10.91 12.69 13.01
C TYR A 347 10.09 11.79 12.08
N GLN A 348 9.01 11.23 12.61
CA GLN A 348 8.06 10.43 11.84
C GLN A 348 7.25 11.31 10.88
N SER A 349 6.77 10.77 9.77
CA SER A 349 5.80 11.44 8.91
C SER A 349 4.47 11.69 9.63
N LEU A 350 4.09 10.81 10.54
CA LEU A 350 2.85 10.86 11.31
C LEU A 350 3.10 11.33 12.75
N LEU A 351 2.15 12.04 13.33
CA LEU A 351 2.16 12.30 14.77
C LEU A 351 2.10 10.98 15.54
N ILE A 352 2.99 10.83 16.55
CA ILE A 352 3.01 9.66 17.44
C ILE A 352 1.89 9.76 18.47
N ASN A 353 1.64 10.97 18.95
CA ASN A 353 0.59 11.31 19.91
C ASN A 353 -0.07 12.64 19.51
N SER A 354 -0.87 13.24 20.38
CA SER A 354 -1.61 14.47 20.09
C SER A 354 -0.73 15.72 19.81
N HIS A 355 0.60 15.65 20.00
CA HIS A 355 1.45 16.87 19.94
C HIS A 355 2.84 16.68 19.31
N THR A 356 3.34 15.45 19.09
CA THR A 356 4.70 15.25 18.55
C THR A 356 4.80 14.11 17.57
N ASN A 357 5.72 14.23 16.62
CA ASN A 357 6.15 13.18 15.69
C ASN A 357 7.62 12.77 15.90
N LYS A 358 8.24 13.16 17.01
CA LYS A 358 9.61 12.78 17.33
C LYS A 358 9.70 11.28 17.59
N SER A 359 10.67 10.60 16.99
CA SER A 359 10.93 9.16 17.19
C SER A 359 11.48 8.89 18.59
N ASP A 360 10.62 8.89 19.61
CA ASP A 360 10.97 8.73 21.02
C ASP A 360 10.00 7.78 21.71
N LEU A 361 10.53 6.68 22.27
CA LEU A 361 9.72 5.68 22.97
C LEU A 361 9.14 6.19 24.31
N ASN A 362 9.74 7.22 24.93
CA ASN A 362 9.16 7.81 26.14
C ASN A 362 7.89 8.58 25.78
N GLU A 363 7.90 9.36 24.68
CA GLU A 363 6.71 10.04 24.17
C GLU A 363 5.58 9.04 23.86
N LEU A 364 5.92 7.91 23.25
CA LEU A 364 4.95 6.85 22.98
C LEU A 364 4.42 6.20 24.28
N LEU A 365 5.28 5.92 25.25
CA LEU A 365 4.88 5.32 26.52
C LEU A 365 4.00 6.26 27.35
N ASP A 366 4.36 7.53 27.40
CA ASP A 366 3.62 8.54 28.17
C ASP A 366 2.24 8.85 27.57
N SER A 367 2.06 8.58 26.27
CA SER A 367 0.78 8.71 25.55
C SER A 367 0.00 7.38 25.39
N CYS A 368 0.35 6.33 26.11
CA CYS A 368 -0.28 5.01 25.94
C CYS A 368 -1.82 5.03 26.16
N GLU A 369 -2.34 5.93 26.99
CA GLU A 369 -3.78 6.12 27.21
C GLU A 369 -4.49 6.64 25.93
N GLU A 370 -3.81 7.44 25.10
CA GLU A 370 -4.35 7.89 23.81
C GLU A 370 -4.55 6.71 22.83
N TYR A 371 -3.79 5.60 23.03
CA TYR A 371 -3.95 4.33 22.30
C TYR A 371 -4.89 3.35 23.03
N MET A 372 -5.58 3.78 24.07
CA MET A 372 -6.49 2.97 24.89
C MET A 372 -5.79 1.77 25.55
N LEU A 373 -4.49 1.89 25.86
CA LEU A 373 -3.70 0.82 26.47
C LEU A 373 -3.32 1.14 27.92
N PRO A 374 -3.43 0.16 28.84
CA PRO A 374 -2.82 0.27 30.16
C PRO A 374 -1.29 0.42 30.05
N LYS A 375 -0.69 1.24 30.95
CA LYS A 375 0.75 1.53 30.92
C LYS A 375 1.63 0.27 31.01
N GLU A 376 1.20 -0.73 31.77
CA GLU A 376 1.90 -2.02 31.88
C GLU A 376 1.91 -2.78 30.54
N THR A 377 0.78 -2.80 29.82
CA THR A 377 0.69 -3.43 28.49
C THR A 377 1.54 -2.68 27.47
N ALA A 378 1.49 -1.36 27.48
CA ALA A 378 2.29 -0.52 26.61
C ALA A 378 3.79 -0.73 26.84
N TRP A 379 4.22 -0.77 28.09
CA TRP A 379 5.61 -1.08 28.49
C TRP A 379 6.05 -2.46 28.01
N GLN A 380 5.22 -3.47 28.23
CA GLN A 380 5.50 -4.83 27.79
C GLN A 380 5.71 -4.89 26.27
N ILE A 381 4.83 -4.25 25.48
CA ILE A 381 4.95 -4.19 24.02
C ILE A 381 6.27 -3.52 23.62
N ILE A 382 6.62 -2.39 24.21
CA ILE A 382 7.88 -1.69 23.92
C ILE A 382 9.08 -2.58 24.26
N ALA A 383 9.06 -3.27 25.41
CA ALA A 383 10.14 -4.16 25.82
C ALA A 383 10.34 -5.32 24.82
N GLU A 384 9.27 -5.95 24.37
CA GLU A 384 9.31 -7.03 23.36
C GLU A 384 9.90 -6.54 22.03
N VAL A 385 9.52 -5.33 21.58
CA VAL A 385 10.07 -4.71 20.37
C VAL A 385 11.55 -4.42 20.52
N LEU A 386 11.97 -3.83 21.65
CA LEU A 386 13.38 -3.54 21.92
C LEU A 386 14.23 -4.80 21.97
N ASP A 387 13.74 -5.87 22.58
CA ASP A 387 14.47 -7.14 22.66
C ASP A 387 14.67 -7.75 21.25
N ALA A 388 13.66 -7.67 20.38
CA ALA A 388 13.79 -8.10 19.01
C ALA A 388 14.79 -7.22 18.23
N VAL A 389 14.72 -5.90 18.38
CA VAL A 389 15.58 -4.96 17.65
C VAL A 389 17.05 -5.05 18.08
N LYS A 390 17.36 -5.38 19.34
CA LYS A 390 18.75 -5.62 19.79
C LYS A 390 19.50 -6.65 18.94
N GLU A 391 18.80 -7.64 18.41
CA GLU A 391 19.38 -8.71 17.58
C GLU A 391 19.65 -8.29 16.12
N TRP A 392 19.48 -7.02 15.79
CA TRP A 392 19.58 -6.51 14.42
C TRP A 392 20.88 -6.87 13.71
N ARG A 393 22.05 -6.78 14.42
CA ARG A 393 23.36 -7.09 13.81
C ARG A 393 23.52 -8.58 13.48
N ALA A 394 22.99 -9.46 14.35
CA ALA A 394 23.00 -10.89 14.10
C ALA A 394 22.14 -11.24 12.88
N LEU A 395 20.96 -10.62 12.75
CA LEU A 395 20.09 -10.78 11.59
C LEU A 395 20.74 -10.21 10.32
N ALA A 396 21.31 -9.01 10.38
CA ALA A 396 21.99 -8.36 9.25
C ALA A 396 23.18 -9.21 8.73
N THR A 397 23.96 -9.77 9.64
CA THR A 397 25.08 -10.66 9.30
C THR A 397 24.58 -11.96 8.66
N ARG A 398 23.51 -12.56 9.18
CA ARG A 398 22.90 -13.78 8.60
C ARG A 398 22.37 -13.55 7.20
N LEU A 399 21.86 -12.36 6.91
CA LEU A 399 21.38 -11.95 5.58
C LEU A 399 22.50 -11.45 4.66
N VAL A 400 23.75 -11.45 5.13
CA VAL A 400 24.92 -11.00 4.37
C VAL A 400 24.80 -9.53 3.91
N LEU A 401 24.12 -8.68 4.70
CA LEU A 401 24.10 -7.24 4.46
C LEU A 401 25.52 -6.67 4.50
N ALA A 402 25.84 -5.77 3.56
CA ALA A 402 27.16 -5.18 3.46
C ALA A 402 27.57 -4.45 4.75
N LYS A 403 28.82 -4.63 5.20
CA LYS A 403 29.29 -4.03 6.46
C LYS A 403 29.17 -2.49 6.45
N SER A 404 29.47 -1.87 5.32
CA SER A 404 29.33 -0.42 5.14
C SER A 404 27.87 0.07 5.31
N GLU A 405 26.90 -0.73 4.86
CA GLU A 405 25.47 -0.42 5.05
C GLU A 405 25.04 -0.66 6.49
N GLN A 406 25.53 -1.73 7.14
CA GLN A 406 25.30 -1.95 8.57
C GLN A 406 25.85 -0.78 9.40
N ASP A 407 27.04 -0.27 9.07
CA ASP A 407 27.64 0.87 9.78
C ASP A 407 26.87 2.19 9.49
N ARG A 408 26.34 2.35 8.28
CA ARG A 408 25.46 3.48 7.92
C ARG A 408 24.22 3.55 8.81
N PHE A 409 23.56 2.41 9.07
CA PHE A 409 22.33 2.36 9.84
C PHE A 409 22.52 2.05 11.34
N ALA A 410 23.75 1.81 11.79
CA ALA A 410 24.03 1.44 13.19
C ALA A 410 23.43 2.41 14.21
N ALA A 411 23.60 3.73 14.00
CA ALA A 411 23.07 4.76 14.90
C ALA A 411 21.55 4.72 15.03
N VAL A 412 20.85 4.28 13.99
CA VAL A 412 19.38 4.13 13.97
C VAL A 412 18.94 3.08 14.97
N PHE A 413 19.46 1.84 14.83
CA PHE A 413 19.07 0.70 15.67
C PHE A 413 19.60 0.80 17.10
N GLU A 414 20.64 1.59 17.34
CA GLU A 414 21.27 1.75 18.65
C GLU A 414 20.74 2.98 19.42
N ARG A 415 19.97 3.86 18.76
CA ARG A 415 19.42 5.10 19.36
C ARG A 415 18.60 4.82 20.61
N GLN A 416 17.77 3.79 20.61
CA GLN A 416 16.85 3.48 21.70
C GLN A 416 17.50 2.72 22.88
N ASN A 417 18.80 2.45 22.85
CA ASN A 417 19.53 1.85 23.98
C ASN A 417 19.48 2.73 25.25
N TRP A 418 19.18 4.02 25.12
CA TRP A 418 19.00 4.94 26.24
C TRP A 418 17.67 4.74 26.99
N PHE A 419 16.61 4.29 26.30
CA PHE A 419 15.31 4.04 26.92
C PHE A 419 15.38 3.04 28.07
N ILE A 420 16.16 1.98 27.94
CA ILE A 420 16.31 0.92 28.95
C ILE A 420 17.05 1.41 30.20
N ARG A 421 18.01 2.34 30.04
CA ARG A 421 18.83 2.84 31.16
C ARG A 421 18.05 3.77 32.10
N SER A 422 17.07 4.49 31.58
CA SER A 422 16.24 5.42 32.34
C SER A 422 15.01 4.76 33.01
N SER A 423 14.61 3.56 32.55
CA SER A 423 13.42 2.86 33.05
C SER A 423 13.68 1.87 34.18
N VAL A 424 14.95 1.63 34.54
CA VAL A 424 15.42 0.72 35.58
C VAL A 424 15.97 1.48 36.81
N GLY A 425 15.74 2.81 36.86
CA GLY A 425 16.14 3.69 37.97
C GLY A 425 15.03 3.90 39.00
#